data_2710b2ec577ceb5c01206cb0927cffa0
#
_entry.id   2710b2ec577ceb5c01206cb0927cffa0
#
_cell.length_a   1.000
_cell.length_b   1.000
_cell.length_c   1.000
_cell.angle_alpha   90.00
_cell.angle_beta   90.00
_cell.angle_gamma   90.00
#
_symmetry.space_group_name_H-M   'P 1'
#
loop_
_entity.id
_entity.type
_entity.pdbx_description
1 polymer ?
#
loop_
_entity_poly.entity_id
_entity_poly.type
_entity_poly.pdbx_seq_one_letter_code
_entity_poly.pdbx_strand_id
1 'polypeptide(L)'
;MSDKKMVDIVHRVGIKATVSKVYEALSTVEGIAGWWTRDTSGISQMGKTIVVRFFSPEEKELGSMTMEVKTLDPGKKVKWTFLAGPEEWIGTDATVDLHQEGDYTIVLFGHRNWREAVEFTAHCSMKWAIFMMSLKELVETGKGRPSPYDIKIDNWN
;
A
#
# COMPACT_ATOMS: atom_id res chain seq x y z
N MET A 1 32.14 -2.15 12.70
CA MET A 1 30.67 -2.34 12.73
C MET A 1 30.04 -1.56 11.60
N SER A 2 29.35 -2.25 10.75
CA SER A 2 28.65 -1.56 9.68
C SER A 2 27.28 -1.12 10.20
N ASP A 3 27.12 0.17 10.40
CA ASP A 3 25.78 0.73 10.60
C ASP A 3 25.07 0.73 9.26
N LYS A 4 24.47 -0.41 8.90
CA LYS A 4 23.58 -0.42 7.75
C LYS A 4 22.34 0.37 8.11
N LYS A 5 22.24 1.56 7.56
CA LYS A 5 21.01 2.34 7.67
C LYS A 5 19.92 1.66 6.86
N MET A 6 18.80 1.37 7.50
CA MET A 6 17.59 0.95 6.81
C MET A 6 17.10 2.08 5.91
N VAL A 7 16.46 1.71 4.81
CA VAL A 7 15.95 2.65 3.82
C VAL A 7 14.43 2.66 3.86
N ASP A 8 13.85 3.84 3.73
CA ASP A 8 12.40 4.02 3.66
C ASP A 8 12.02 4.59 2.31
N ILE A 9 10.94 4.07 1.74
CA ILE A 9 10.24 4.68 0.62
C ILE A 9 9.16 5.56 1.24
N VAL A 10 9.07 6.84 0.85
CA VAL A 10 8.05 7.75 1.36
C VAL A 10 7.39 8.52 0.22
N HIS A 11 6.08 8.73 0.33
CA HIS A 11 5.29 9.48 -0.64
C HIS A 11 4.25 10.34 0.06
N ARG A 12 3.93 11.47 -0.55
CA ARG A 12 2.87 12.36 -0.09
C ARG A 12 1.86 12.53 -1.21
N VAL A 13 0.59 12.25 -0.92
CA VAL A 13 -0.49 12.48 -1.87
C VAL A 13 -1.66 13.17 -1.16
N GLY A 14 -2.30 14.11 -1.85
CA GLY A 14 -3.49 14.81 -1.36
C GLY A 14 -4.74 14.28 -2.04
N ILE A 15 -5.73 13.88 -1.25
CA ILE A 15 -7.00 13.34 -1.75
C ILE A 15 -8.11 14.32 -1.34
N LYS A 16 -8.88 14.78 -2.31
CA LYS A 16 -9.96 15.72 -2.07
C LYS A 16 -11.20 15.00 -1.55
N ALA A 17 -11.15 14.64 -0.27
CA ALA A 17 -12.18 13.90 0.44
C ALA A 17 -11.93 14.03 1.95
N THR A 18 -12.89 13.58 2.76
CA THR A 18 -12.73 13.57 4.21
C THR A 18 -11.75 12.49 4.66
N VAL A 19 -11.10 12.71 5.79
CA VAL A 19 -10.21 11.76 6.46
C VAL A 19 -10.92 10.41 6.66
N SER A 20 -12.19 10.44 7.01
CA SER A 20 -13.00 9.24 7.25
C SER A 20 -13.13 8.38 5.99
N LYS A 21 -13.38 8.99 4.85
CA LYS A 21 -13.49 8.30 3.56
C LYS A 21 -12.17 7.66 3.13
N VAL A 22 -11.08 8.40 3.29
CA VAL A 22 -9.74 7.89 2.96
C VAL A 22 -9.37 6.73 3.88
N TYR A 23 -9.63 6.89 5.18
CA TYR A 23 -9.34 5.85 6.15
C TYR A 23 -10.11 4.56 5.83
N GLU A 24 -11.38 4.66 5.46
CA GLU A 24 -12.19 3.50 5.09
C GLU A 24 -11.57 2.72 3.92
N ALA A 25 -11.07 3.41 2.91
CA ALA A 25 -10.41 2.77 1.76
C ALA A 25 -9.12 2.05 2.14
N LEU A 26 -8.46 2.49 3.22
CA LEU A 26 -7.21 1.89 3.71
C LEU A 26 -7.44 0.79 4.74
N SER A 27 -8.52 0.87 5.50
CA SER A 27 -8.75 0.02 6.67
C SER A 27 -9.71 -1.15 6.42
N THR A 28 -10.22 -1.30 5.20
CA THR A 28 -11.13 -2.39 4.86
C THR A 28 -10.54 -3.23 3.73
N VAL A 29 -10.85 -4.53 3.74
CA VAL A 29 -10.43 -5.46 2.69
C VAL A 29 -11.00 -5.00 1.34
N GLU A 30 -12.27 -4.59 1.32
CA GLU A 30 -12.95 -4.09 0.12
C GLU A 30 -12.28 -2.82 -0.41
N GLY A 31 -11.89 -1.92 0.49
CA GLY A 31 -11.17 -0.70 0.11
C GLY A 31 -9.83 -1.02 -0.53
N ILE A 32 -9.03 -1.86 0.12
CA ILE A 32 -7.72 -2.27 -0.39
C ILE A 32 -7.85 -2.94 -1.75
N ALA A 33 -8.87 -3.79 -1.93
CA ALA A 33 -9.13 -4.43 -3.22
C ALA A 33 -9.47 -3.41 -4.32
N GLY A 34 -10.00 -2.28 -3.94
CA GLY A 34 -10.39 -1.22 -4.88
C GLY A 34 -9.24 -0.35 -5.37
N TRP A 35 -8.10 -0.33 -4.66
CA TRP A 35 -6.98 0.51 -5.10
C TRP A 35 -5.66 -0.24 -5.27
N TRP A 36 -5.41 -1.32 -4.55
CA TRP A 36 -4.12 -2.02 -4.61
C TRP A 36 -4.18 -3.24 -5.53
N THR A 37 -4.90 -4.27 -5.13
CA THR A 37 -5.15 -5.44 -5.98
C THR A 37 -6.53 -5.99 -5.73
N ARG A 38 -7.24 -6.31 -6.81
CA ARG A 38 -8.60 -6.85 -6.70
C ARG A 38 -8.66 -8.14 -5.88
N ASP A 39 -7.58 -8.90 -5.85
CA ASP A 39 -7.50 -10.15 -5.09
C ASP A 39 -6.90 -9.89 -3.70
N THR A 40 -7.70 -9.30 -2.84
CA THR A 40 -7.36 -9.01 -1.45
C THR A 40 -8.33 -9.78 -0.57
N SER A 41 -7.80 -10.53 0.40
CA SER A 41 -8.61 -11.34 1.32
C SER A 41 -8.04 -11.27 2.73
N GLY A 42 -8.82 -11.74 3.70
CA GLY A 42 -8.40 -11.77 5.08
C GLY A 42 -9.29 -10.92 5.98
N ILE A 43 -8.75 -10.53 7.12
CA ILE A 43 -9.50 -9.78 8.14
C ILE A 43 -8.71 -8.52 8.50
N SER A 44 -9.30 -7.35 8.25
CA SER A 44 -8.68 -6.07 8.58
C SER A 44 -9.00 -5.69 10.03
N GLN A 45 -8.33 -6.34 10.95
CA GLN A 45 -8.39 -6.08 12.39
C GLN A 45 -6.98 -6.24 12.95
N MET A 46 -6.67 -5.45 13.99
CA MET A 46 -5.36 -5.53 14.65
C MET A 46 -5.05 -6.95 15.08
N GLY A 47 -3.86 -7.45 14.73
CA GLY A 47 -3.39 -8.79 15.04
C GLY A 47 -3.82 -9.84 14.01
N LYS A 48 -4.67 -9.49 13.06
CA LYS A 48 -5.11 -10.40 11.99
C LYS A 48 -4.30 -10.15 10.73
N THR A 49 -4.46 -11.01 9.73
CA THR A 49 -3.69 -10.91 8.49
C THR A 49 -4.56 -10.64 7.27
N ILE A 50 -3.96 -9.97 6.31
CA ILE A 50 -4.53 -9.71 5.00
C ILE A 50 -3.56 -10.30 3.97
N VAL A 51 -4.11 -10.98 2.96
CA VAL A 51 -3.33 -11.52 1.84
C VAL A 51 -3.68 -10.73 0.59
N VAL A 52 -2.66 -10.23 -0.09
CA VAL A 52 -2.80 -9.52 -1.36
C VAL A 52 -2.12 -10.35 -2.44
N ARG A 53 -2.84 -10.67 -3.52
CA ARG A 53 -2.34 -11.47 -4.62
C ARG A 53 -2.36 -10.67 -5.90
N PHE A 54 -1.31 -10.85 -6.69
CA PHE A 54 -1.14 -10.12 -7.93
C PHE A 54 -1.18 -11.08 -9.11
N PHE A 55 -1.98 -10.73 -10.11
CA PHE A 55 -2.17 -11.55 -11.29
C PHE A 55 -1.86 -10.73 -12.54
N SER A 56 -1.43 -11.42 -13.60
CA SER A 56 -1.32 -10.80 -14.93
C SER A 56 -2.72 -10.63 -15.53
N PRO A 57 -2.85 -9.82 -16.61
CA PRO A 57 -4.13 -9.72 -17.32
C PRO A 57 -4.67 -11.08 -17.82
N GLU A 58 -3.76 -12.06 -18.03
CA GLU A 58 -4.12 -13.42 -18.44
C GLU A 58 -4.44 -14.33 -17.24
N GLU A 59 -4.62 -13.73 -16.04
CA GLU A 59 -4.97 -14.43 -14.81
C GLU A 59 -3.90 -15.40 -14.29
N LYS A 60 -2.66 -15.17 -14.66
CA LYS A 60 -1.53 -15.93 -14.12
C LYS A 60 -1.01 -15.25 -12.85
N GLU A 61 -0.87 -15.99 -11.76
CA GLU A 61 -0.37 -15.45 -10.50
C GLU A 61 1.09 -15.01 -10.63
N LEU A 62 1.36 -13.75 -10.31
CA LEU A 62 2.70 -13.15 -10.34
C LEU A 62 3.37 -13.19 -8.98
N GLY A 63 2.57 -13.20 -7.91
CA GLY A 63 3.08 -13.21 -6.55
C GLY A 63 2.01 -12.82 -5.55
N SER A 64 2.34 -12.96 -4.27
CA SER A 64 1.44 -12.59 -3.19
C SER A 64 2.24 -12.11 -1.98
N MET A 65 1.59 -11.33 -1.12
CA MET A 65 2.15 -10.91 0.16
C MET A 65 1.12 -11.15 1.25
N THR A 66 1.61 -11.54 2.43
CA THR A 66 0.80 -11.62 3.63
C THR A 66 1.27 -10.53 4.58
N MET A 67 0.34 -9.73 5.07
CA MET A 67 0.66 -8.67 6.01
C MET A 67 -0.18 -8.77 7.27
N GLU A 68 0.45 -8.49 8.40
CA GLU A 68 -0.25 -8.41 9.68
C GLU A 68 -0.71 -6.99 9.91
N VAL A 69 -1.95 -6.81 10.33
CA VAL A 69 -2.50 -5.49 10.69
C VAL A 69 -1.98 -5.12 12.07
N LYS A 70 -1.12 -4.13 12.13
CA LYS A 70 -0.48 -3.68 13.39
C LYS A 70 -1.21 -2.52 14.05
N THR A 71 -1.64 -1.55 13.25
CA THR A 71 -2.30 -0.35 13.77
C THR A 71 -3.49 0.02 12.90
N LEU A 72 -4.63 0.23 13.54
CA LEU A 72 -5.81 0.83 12.94
C LEU A 72 -6.29 1.92 13.89
N ASP A 73 -5.85 3.16 13.66
CA ASP A 73 -6.27 4.32 14.44
C ASP A 73 -7.19 5.16 13.53
N PRO A 74 -8.52 5.11 13.77
CA PRO A 74 -9.51 5.72 12.86
C PRO A 74 -9.20 7.17 12.51
N GLY A 75 -9.12 7.43 11.21
CA GLY A 75 -8.88 8.76 10.67
C GLY A 75 -7.44 9.26 10.82
N LYS A 76 -6.53 8.47 11.40
CA LYS A 76 -5.18 8.92 11.71
C LYS A 76 -4.08 8.05 11.14
N LYS A 77 -4.17 6.72 11.33
CA LYS A 77 -3.04 5.85 11.01
C LYS A 77 -3.45 4.42 10.69
N VAL A 78 -2.77 3.85 9.69
CA VAL A 78 -2.81 2.42 9.38
C VAL A 78 -1.37 1.94 9.29
N LYS A 79 -1.09 0.76 9.85
CA LYS A 79 0.23 0.14 9.75
C LYS A 79 0.09 -1.35 9.51
N TRP A 80 0.83 -1.85 8.52
CA TRP A 80 0.93 -3.28 8.24
C TRP A 80 2.39 -3.70 8.29
N THR A 81 2.66 -4.92 8.78
CA THR A 81 3.98 -5.54 8.72
C THR A 81 3.92 -6.74 7.76
N PHE A 82 4.83 -6.80 6.81
CA PHE A 82 4.87 -7.89 5.83
C PHE A 82 5.53 -9.12 6.44
N LEU A 83 4.76 -10.23 6.49
CA LEU A 83 5.20 -11.51 7.04
C LEU A 83 5.69 -12.47 5.96
N ALA A 84 5.18 -12.33 4.75
CA ALA A 84 5.53 -13.17 3.61
C ALA A 84 5.44 -12.35 2.33
N GLY A 85 6.15 -12.79 1.29
CA GLY A 85 6.20 -12.10 0.00
C GLY A 85 7.63 -12.09 -0.53
N PRO A 86 7.99 -11.07 -1.33
CA PRO A 86 9.37 -10.91 -1.77
C PRO A 86 10.30 -10.86 -0.55
N GLU A 87 11.47 -11.49 -0.67
CA GLU A 87 12.42 -11.57 0.45
C GLU A 87 12.76 -10.18 1.02
N GLU A 88 12.91 -9.20 0.16
CA GLU A 88 13.23 -7.83 0.55
C GLU A 88 12.13 -7.17 1.38
N TRP A 89 10.90 -7.64 1.26
CA TRP A 89 9.74 -7.10 1.98
C TRP A 89 9.50 -7.73 3.35
N ILE A 90 9.99 -8.94 3.57
CA ILE A 90 9.74 -9.66 4.83
C ILE A 90 10.33 -8.89 6.00
N GLY A 91 9.47 -8.56 6.97
CA GLY A 91 9.85 -7.77 8.15
C GLY A 91 9.78 -6.27 7.94
N THR A 92 9.44 -5.79 6.74
CA THR A 92 9.25 -4.36 6.49
C THR A 92 7.84 -3.93 6.85
N ASP A 93 7.64 -2.63 7.00
CA ASP A 93 6.36 -2.05 7.39
C ASP A 93 5.82 -1.13 6.31
N ALA A 94 4.52 -1.20 6.07
CA ALA A 94 3.80 -0.15 5.33
C ALA A 94 3.07 0.71 6.36
N THR A 95 3.32 2.02 6.32
CA THR A 95 2.68 2.97 7.24
C THR A 95 1.93 4.03 6.44
N VAL A 96 0.76 4.39 6.95
CA VAL A 96 -0.05 5.47 6.35
C VAL A 96 -0.49 6.38 7.48
N ASP A 97 -0.08 7.64 7.40
CA ASP A 97 -0.50 8.68 8.33
C ASP A 97 -1.40 9.66 7.60
N LEU A 98 -2.50 10.05 8.23
CA LEU A 98 -3.52 10.91 7.63
C LEU A 98 -3.70 12.18 8.44
N HIS A 99 -3.87 13.32 7.74
CA HIS A 99 -4.34 14.55 8.37
C HIS A 99 -5.09 15.40 7.35
N GLN A 100 -5.99 16.23 7.84
CA GLN A 100 -6.79 17.12 7.02
C GLN A 100 -6.07 18.45 6.81
N GLU A 101 -6.01 18.94 5.57
CA GLU A 101 -5.54 20.27 5.23
C GLU A 101 -6.56 20.90 4.27
N GLY A 102 -7.41 21.76 4.78
CA GLY A 102 -8.49 22.35 3.96
C GLY A 102 -9.40 21.26 3.41
N ASP A 103 -9.62 21.25 2.10
CA ASP A 103 -10.45 20.26 1.43
C ASP A 103 -9.75 18.94 1.16
N TYR A 104 -8.47 18.83 1.51
CA TYR A 104 -7.67 17.64 1.24
C TYR A 104 -7.40 16.83 2.49
N THR A 105 -7.43 15.52 2.34
CA THR A 105 -6.79 14.61 3.28
C THR A 105 -5.40 14.33 2.73
N ILE A 106 -4.39 14.64 3.53
CA ILE A 106 -3.00 14.35 3.17
C ILE A 106 -2.67 12.94 3.63
N VAL A 107 -2.17 12.14 2.69
CA VAL A 107 -1.72 10.78 2.93
C VAL A 107 -0.21 10.77 2.92
N LEU A 108 0.39 10.47 4.06
CA LEU A 108 1.84 10.28 4.17
C LEU A 108 2.08 8.79 4.23
N PHE A 109 2.54 8.25 3.12
CA PHE A 109 2.79 6.82 2.96
C PHE A 109 4.26 6.52 3.17
N GLY A 110 4.55 5.39 3.83
CA GLY A 110 5.90 4.88 3.96
C GLY A 110 5.94 3.37 3.79
N HIS A 111 6.95 2.87 3.07
CA HIS A 111 7.32 1.46 3.09
C HIS A 111 8.71 1.42 3.71
N ARG A 112 8.76 1.05 4.98
CA ARG A 112 9.88 1.33 5.87
C ARG A 112 10.68 0.09 6.23
N ASN A 113 11.91 0.34 6.61
CA ASN A 113 12.81 -0.68 7.17
C ASN A 113 13.33 -1.67 6.13
N TRP A 114 13.49 -1.23 4.88
CA TRP A 114 14.26 -1.99 3.90
C TRP A 114 15.68 -2.12 4.40
N ARG A 115 16.23 -3.31 4.34
CA ARG A 115 17.60 -3.57 4.82
C ARG A 115 18.65 -2.79 4.04
N GLU A 116 18.42 -2.57 2.76
CA GLU A 116 19.28 -1.77 1.88
C GLU A 116 18.50 -1.29 0.67
N ALA A 117 19.02 -0.25 0.01
CA ALA A 117 18.47 0.21 -1.24
C ALA A 117 19.02 -0.66 -2.37
N VAL A 118 18.12 -1.34 -3.10
CA VAL A 118 18.45 -2.17 -4.25
C VAL A 118 17.58 -1.73 -5.43
N GLU A 119 17.81 -2.30 -6.60
CA GLU A 119 17.01 -1.94 -7.79
C GLU A 119 15.51 -2.18 -7.56
N PHE A 120 15.16 -3.26 -6.86
CA PHE A 120 13.77 -3.56 -6.53
C PHE A 120 13.13 -2.47 -5.65
N THR A 121 13.91 -1.78 -4.81
CA THR A 121 13.40 -0.66 -4.00
C THR A 121 12.93 0.47 -4.92
N ALA A 122 13.70 0.78 -5.96
CA ALA A 122 13.33 1.81 -6.93
C ALA A 122 12.06 1.42 -7.71
N HIS A 123 11.96 0.16 -8.13
CA HIS A 123 10.76 -0.37 -8.80
C HIS A 123 9.54 -0.23 -7.88
N CYS A 124 9.66 -0.67 -6.62
CA CYS A 124 8.57 -0.62 -5.66
C CYS A 124 8.15 0.83 -5.33
N SER A 125 9.11 1.77 -5.29
CA SER A 125 8.79 3.17 -5.07
C SER A 125 7.86 3.71 -6.16
N MET A 126 8.14 3.41 -7.41
CA MET A 126 7.27 3.80 -8.52
C MET A 126 5.91 3.12 -8.45
N LYS A 127 5.88 1.82 -8.13
CA LYS A 127 4.62 1.08 -7.99
C LYS A 127 3.78 1.65 -6.85
N TRP A 128 4.40 1.97 -5.72
CA TRP A 128 3.66 2.60 -4.62
C TRP A 128 3.06 3.94 -5.02
N ALA A 129 3.79 4.76 -5.79
CA ALA A 129 3.25 6.02 -6.30
C ALA A 129 2.03 5.77 -7.20
N ILE A 130 2.09 4.77 -8.06
CA ILE A 130 0.96 4.38 -8.92
C ILE A 130 -0.25 3.94 -8.06
N PHE A 131 -0.02 3.13 -7.04
CA PHE A 131 -1.11 2.66 -6.18
C PHE A 131 -1.65 3.77 -5.27
N MET A 132 -0.84 4.74 -4.85
CA MET A 132 -1.34 5.91 -4.13
C MET A 132 -2.23 6.77 -5.04
N MET A 133 -1.91 6.88 -6.32
CA MET A 133 -2.78 7.57 -7.28
C MET A 133 -4.08 6.78 -7.52
N SER A 134 -4.00 5.44 -7.48
CA SER A 134 -5.19 4.59 -7.56
C SER A 134 -6.10 4.78 -6.34
N LEU A 135 -5.53 4.90 -5.14
CA LEU A 135 -6.27 5.22 -3.92
C LEU A 135 -6.99 6.57 -4.06
N LYS A 136 -6.27 7.58 -4.57
CA LYS A 136 -6.85 8.90 -4.81
C LYS A 136 -8.05 8.82 -5.77
N GLU A 137 -7.90 8.12 -6.89
CA GLU A 137 -9.00 7.92 -7.84
C GLU A 137 -10.20 7.20 -7.19
N LEU A 138 -9.93 6.13 -6.45
CA LEU A 138 -10.99 5.37 -5.78
C LEU A 138 -11.82 6.27 -4.86
N VAL A 139 -11.16 7.05 -4.03
CA VAL A 139 -11.84 7.88 -3.04
C VAL A 139 -12.55 9.06 -3.70
N GLU A 140 -11.93 9.70 -4.69
CA GLU A 140 -12.50 10.89 -5.33
C GLU A 140 -13.57 10.57 -6.37
N THR A 141 -13.47 9.43 -7.07
CA THR A 141 -14.36 9.10 -8.18
C THR A 141 -15.17 7.83 -7.99
N GLY A 142 -14.84 7.02 -6.99
CA GLY A 142 -15.51 5.75 -6.73
C GLY A 142 -14.88 4.57 -7.45
N LYS A 143 -13.83 4.78 -8.26
CA LYS A 143 -13.19 3.71 -9.00
C LYS A 143 -11.68 3.94 -9.08
N GLY A 144 -10.90 3.00 -8.53
CA GLY A 144 -9.44 3.01 -8.63
C GLY A 144 -8.95 2.14 -9.78
N ARG A 145 -7.64 1.90 -9.79
CA ARG A 145 -6.96 1.03 -10.76
C ARG A 145 -6.12 -0.01 -10.03
N PRO A 146 -6.77 -0.96 -9.34
CA PRO A 146 -6.01 -2.00 -8.65
C PRO A 146 -5.38 -2.97 -9.65
N SER A 147 -4.32 -3.67 -9.23
CA SER A 147 -3.77 -4.76 -10.05
C SER A 147 -4.88 -5.76 -10.42
N PRO A 148 -4.95 -6.25 -11.64
CA PRO A 148 -4.00 -6.12 -12.76
C PRO A 148 -4.24 -4.91 -13.68
N TYR A 149 -5.04 -3.94 -13.29
CA TYR A 149 -5.43 -2.79 -14.12
C TYR A 149 -4.55 -1.56 -13.89
N ASP A 150 -3.53 -1.69 -13.06
CA ASP A 150 -2.58 -0.63 -12.77
C ASP A 150 -1.65 -0.36 -13.96
N ILE A 151 -1.10 0.84 -14.00
CA ILE A 151 -0.17 1.24 -15.06
C ILE A 151 1.12 0.42 -14.93
N LYS A 152 1.55 -0.17 -16.05
CA LYS A 152 2.86 -0.83 -16.11
C LYS A 152 3.94 0.25 -16.16
N ILE A 153 4.95 0.09 -15.32
CA ILE A 153 6.02 1.08 -15.22
C ILE A 153 7.32 0.64 -15.89
N ASP A 154 7.55 -0.67 -15.99
CA ASP A 154 8.77 -1.21 -16.58
C ASP A 154 8.58 -2.67 -17.01
N ASN A 155 9.70 -3.36 -17.32
CA ASN A 155 9.65 -4.75 -17.76
C ASN A 155 9.40 -5.77 -16.64
N TRP A 156 9.33 -5.32 -15.41
CA TRP A 156 8.94 -6.18 -14.27
C TRP A 156 7.45 -6.10 -13.97
N ASN A 157 6.79 -5.16 -14.50
CA ASN A 157 5.35 -4.89 -14.43
C ASN A 157 5.12 -3.35 -14.30
#